data_b5e5867313b22b4a5894fc0b3e232005
#
_entry.id   b5e5867313b22b4a5894fc0b3e232005
#
_cell.length_a   1.000
_cell.length_b   1.000
_cell.length_c   1.000
_cell.angle_alpha   90.00
_cell.angle_beta   90.00
_cell.angle_gamma   90.00
#
_symmetry.space_group_name_H-M   'P 1'
#
loop_
_entity.id
_entity.type
_entity.pdbx_description
1 polymer ?
#
loop_
_entity_poly.entity_id
_entity_poly.type
_entity_poly.pdbx_seq_one_letter_code
_entity_poly.pdbx_strand_id
1 'polypeptide(L)'
;LPVNGDLIRKFPASVKLICEAGTGYNNLDLDAAREMGITVCNIPAYSSERVAHTAIMMILNLSSTMQVQMKMLANGNHDNFTKNLQVPHVEVNGKTLGIIGAGHIGKTVMKIAKALDMNILVYTRTPRADEDGIRYVDLETVLKNSDYVSLHCPLTPQTKHMINKETLALMKPTAFLINTSRGALIDEPAL
;
A
#
# COMPACT_ATOMS: atom_id res chain seq x y z
N LEU A 1 -12.17 14.89 -0.46
CA LEU A 1 -12.12 16.24 0.12
C LEU A 1 -12.19 16.13 1.63
N PRO A 2 -11.44 16.96 2.41
CA PRO A 2 -11.56 16.97 3.86
C PRO A 2 -12.92 17.57 4.29
N VAL A 3 -13.58 16.90 5.21
CA VAL A 3 -14.79 17.35 5.90
C VAL A 3 -14.39 17.63 7.35
N ASN A 4 -13.82 18.79 7.54
CA ASN A 4 -13.27 19.24 8.83
C ASN A 4 -14.38 19.61 9.83
N GLY A 5 -14.00 19.81 11.09
CA GLY A 5 -14.93 20.14 12.16
C GLY A 5 -15.72 21.42 11.93
N ASP A 6 -15.09 22.45 11.33
CA ASP A 6 -15.78 23.73 11.04
C ASP A 6 -16.92 23.54 10.02
N LEU A 7 -16.75 22.61 9.07
CA LEU A 7 -17.80 22.27 8.12
C LEU A 7 -18.90 21.44 8.78
N ILE A 8 -18.51 20.43 9.57
CA ILE A 8 -19.47 19.54 10.25
C ILE A 8 -20.36 20.34 11.21
N ARG A 9 -19.80 21.30 11.97
CA ARG A 9 -20.56 22.15 12.90
C ARG A 9 -21.55 23.09 12.20
N LYS A 10 -21.41 23.27 10.88
CA LYS A 10 -22.37 24.05 10.06
C LYS A 10 -23.50 23.19 9.49
N PHE A 11 -23.49 21.89 9.69
CA PHE A 11 -24.56 21.03 9.19
C PHE A 11 -25.87 21.32 9.94
N PRO A 12 -27.03 21.31 9.22
CA PRO A 12 -28.32 21.47 9.87
C PRO A 12 -28.58 20.35 10.89
N ALA A 13 -29.33 20.65 11.93
CA ALA A 13 -29.68 19.69 13.00
C ALA A 13 -30.42 18.43 12.49
N SER A 14 -30.94 18.49 11.28
CA SER A 14 -31.58 17.35 10.59
C SER A 14 -30.58 16.29 10.09
N VAL A 15 -29.28 16.63 9.94
CA VAL A 15 -28.26 15.67 9.55
C VAL A 15 -27.94 14.78 10.75
N LYS A 16 -28.21 13.48 10.63
CA LYS A 16 -27.96 12.48 11.68
C LYS A 16 -26.93 11.42 11.28
N LEU A 17 -26.58 11.36 10.01
CA LEU A 17 -25.72 10.31 9.46
C LEU A 17 -24.81 10.90 8.38
N ILE A 18 -23.54 10.53 8.44
CA ILE A 18 -22.55 10.70 7.37
C ILE A 18 -22.12 9.31 6.93
N CYS A 19 -22.31 8.97 5.64
CA CYS A 19 -21.82 7.74 5.05
C CYS A 19 -20.60 8.05 4.17
N GLU A 20 -19.42 7.60 4.59
CA GLU A 20 -18.23 7.60 3.76
C GLU A 20 -18.31 6.42 2.80
N ALA A 21 -18.40 6.70 1.50
CA ALA A 21 -18.47 5.67 0.45
C ALA A 21 -17.11 5.01 0.16
N GLY A 22 -16.21 5.02 1.11
CA GLY A 22 -14.87 4.48 1.05
C GLY A 22 -14.49 3.71 2.32
N THR A 23 -13.34 3.04 2.28
CA THR A 23 -12.78 2.35 3.44
C THR A 23 -12.12 3.33 4.42
N GLY A 24 -11.38 4.31 3.89
CA GLY A 24 -10.66 5.27 4.70
C GLY A 24 -11.51 6.49 5.03
N TYR A 25 -11.53 6.90 6.28
CA TYR A 25 -12.33 8.00 6.83
C TYR A 25 -11.49 9.09 7.52
N ASN A 26 -10.19 9.11 7.27
CA ASN A 26 -9.28 10.11 7.86
C ASN A 26 -9.48 11.54 7.31
N ASN A 27 -10.37 11.72 6.36
CA ASN A 27 -10.85 13.00 5.84
C ASN A 27 -12.01 13.58 6.64
N LEU A 28 -12.58 12.85 7.60
CA LEU A 28 -13.72 13.25 8.43
C LEU A 28 -13.24 13.55 9.84
N ASP A 29 -13.70 14.68 10.42
CA ASP A 29 -13.52 15.00 11.83
C ASP A 29 -14.56 14.25 12.68
N LEU A 30 -14.15 13.10 13.23
CA LEU A 30 -15.03 12.24 14.00
C LEU A 30 -15.44 12.86 15.35
N ASP A 31 -14.59 13.71 15.93
CA ASP A 31 -14.89 14.35 17.20
C ASP A 31 -15.96 15.42 17.01
N ALA A 32 -15.84 16.25 15.99
CA ALA A 32 -16.88 17.20 15.63
C ALA A 32 -18.21 16.50 15.25
N ALA A 33 -18.17 15.39 14.56
CA ALA A 33 -19.37 14.61 14.26
C ALA A 33 -20.04 14.10 15.54
N ARG A 34 -19.26 13.61 16.50
CA ARG A 34 -19.75 13.14 17.79
C ARG A 34 -20.36 14.27 18.62
N GLU A 35 -19.71 15.45 18.66
CA GLU A 35 -20.23 16.67 19.31
C GLU A 35 -21.61 17.06 18.77
N MET A 36 -21.80 16.93 17.45
CA MET A 36 -23.05 17.26 16.75
C MET A 36 -24.11 16.15 16.81
N GLY A 37 -23.83 15.02 17.46
CA GLY A 37 -24.72 13.87 17.50
C GLY A 37 -24.91 13.19 16.12
N ILE A 38 -23.92 13.28 15.25
CA ILE A 38 -23.93 12.70 13.90
C ILE A 38 -23.21 11.36 13.91
N THR A 39 -23.88 10.29 13.49
CA THR A 39 -23.27 8.99 13.29
C THR A 39 -22.43 8.98 12.02
N VAL A 40 -21.22 8.41 12.07
CA VAL A 40 -20.36 8.24 10.90
C VAL A 40 -20.22 6.76 10.60
N CYS A 41 -20.48 6.37 9.35
CA CYS A 41 -20.29 5.01 8.82
C CYS A 41 -19.34 5.03 7.63
N ASN A 42 -18.63 3.93 7.42
CA ASN A 42 -17.80 3.70 6.23
C ASN A 42 -18.07 2.31 5.65
N ILE A 43 -17.42 1.98 4.52
CA ILE A 43 -17.52 0.67 3.88
C ILE A 43 -16.16 -0.03 3.97
N PRO A 44 -15.94 -0.90 4.98
CA PRO A 44 -14.58 -1.34 5.34
C PRO A 44 -13.94 -2.34 4.37
N ALA A 45 -14.71 -3.03 3.52
CA ALA A 45 -14.16 -4.17 2.77
C ALA A 45 -14.54 -4.24 1.28
N TYR A 46 -15.35 -3.33 0.75
CA TYR A 46 -15.91 -3.43 -0.62
C TYR A 46 -14.87 -3.42 -1.75
N SER A 47 -13.74 -2.74 -1.55
CA SER A 47 -12.70 -2.54 -2.58
C SER A 47 -11.41 -3.32 -2.31
N SER A 48 -11.41 -4.21 -1.32
CA SER A 48 -10.17 -4.88 -0.87
C SER A 48 -9.49 -5.64 -1.99
N GLU A 49 -10.23 -6.38 -2.79
CA GLU A 49 -9.69 -7.13 -3.94
C GLU A 49 -9.15 -6.19 -5.02
N ARG A 50 -9.89 -5.12 -5.36
CA ARG A 50 -9.48 -4.16 -6.37
C ARG A 50 -8.16 -3.47 -6.01
N VAL A 51 -8.01 -3.04 -4.77
CA VAL A 51 -6.78 -2.40 -4.29
C VAL A 51 -5.62 -3.41 -4.26
N ALA A 52 -5.88 -4.65 -3.83
CA ALA A 52 -4.88 -5.72 -3.86
C ALA A 52 -4.42 -6.03 -5.30
N HIS A 53 -5.34 -6.14 -6.25
CA HIS A 53 -5.01 -6.31 -7.67
C HIS A 53 -4.15 -5.17 -8.20
N THR A 54 -4.45 -3.92 -7.80
CA THR A 54 -3.63 -2.76 -8.18
C THR A 54 -2.21 -2.86 -7.63
N ALA A 55 -2.03 -3.27 -6.38
CA ALA A 55 -0.70 -3.46 -5.79
C ALA A 55 0.10 -4.55 -6.52
N ILE A 56 -0.52 -5.69 -6.81
CA ILE A 56 0.11 -6.79 -7.58
C ILE A 56 0.43 -6.33 -9.00
N MET A 57 -0.48 -5.63 -9.66
CA MET A 57 -0.23 -5.06 -10.99
C MET A 57 1.01 -4.15 -10.99
N MET A 58 1.17 -3.29 -9.96
CA MET A 58 2.35 -2.44 -9.82
C MET A 58 3.62 -3.27 -9.66
N ILE A 59 3.61 -4.32 -8.81
CA ILE A 59 4.74 -5.23 -8.63
C ILE A 59 5.14 -5.86 -9.95
N LEU A 60 4.20 -6.44 -10.71
CA LEU A 60 4.47 -7.09 -11.99
C LEU A 60 4.94 -6.11 -13.07
N ASN A 61 4.40 -4.90 -13.09
CA ASN A 61 4.87 -3.84 -13.98
C ASN A 61 6.31 -3.41 -13.69
N LEU A 62 6.65 -3.26 -12.41
CA LEU A 62 8.00 -2.87 -11.98
C LEU A 62 9.01 -3.99 -12.28
N SER A 63 8.65 -5.25 -12.00
CA SER A 63 9.52 -6.39 -12.24
C SER A 63 9.82 -6.60 -13.71
N SER A 64 8.84 -6.40 -14.59
CA SER A 64 9.00 -6.53 -16.05
C SER A 64 9.47 -5.23 -16.72
N THR A 65 9.61 -4.13 -16.01
CA THR A 65 9.93 -2.80 -16.57
C THR A 65 8.96 -2.40 -17.70
N MET A 66 7.69 -2.80 -17.57
CA MET A 66 6.67 -2.75 -18.63
C MET A 66 6.49 -1.34 -19.20
N GLN A 67 6.47 -0.30 -18.37
CA GLN A 67 6.27 1.08 -18.84
C GLN A 67 7.42 1.56 -19.73
N VAL A 68 8.65 1.19 -19.41
CA VAL A 68 9.82 1.53 -20.25
C VAL A 68 9.72 0.80 -21.57
N GLN A 69 9.37 -0.48 -21.58
CA GLN A 69 9.19 -1.27 -22.79
C GLN A 69 8.09 -0.71 -23.68
N MET A 70 6.94 -0.34 -23.10
CA MET A 70 5.85 0.30 -23.86
C MET A 70 6.29 1.63 -24.48
N LYS A 71 7.07 2.43 -23.75
CA LYS A 71 7.62 3.69 -24.27
C LYS A 71 8.62 3.45 -25.41
N MET A 72 9.46 2.40 -25.31
CA MET A 72 10.36 2.00 -26.38
C MET A 72 9.58 1.65 -27.64
N LEU A 73 8.55 0.81 -27.53
CA LEU A 73 7.69 0.43 -28.65
C LEU A 73 6.98 1.65 -29.28
N ALA A 74 6.44 2.53 -28.47
CA ALA A 74 5.78 3.75 -28.95
C ALA A 74 6.73 4.69 -29.72
N ASN A 75 8.03 4.61 -29.40
CA ASN A 75 9.09 5.36 -30.12
C ASN A 75 9.72 4.56 -31.29
N GLY A 76 9.13 3.43 -31.68
CA GLY A 76 9.62 2.60 -32.78
C GLY A 76 10.90 1.79 -32.43
N ASN A 77 11.28 1.73 -31.16
CA ASN A 77 12.42 0.92 -30.71
C ASN A 77 11.94 -0.49 -30.38
N HIS A 78 12.31 -1.48 -31.21
CA HIS A 78 11.95 -2.88 -31.06
C HIS A 78 13.13 -3.75 -30.57
N ASP A 79 14.31 -3.21 -30.32
CA ASP A 79 15.53 -3.96 -30.05
C ASP A 79 15.44 -4.79 -28.77
N ASN A 80 14.70 -4.31 -27.75
CA ASN A 80 14.52 -5.03 -26.50
C ASN A 80 13.83 -6.39 -26.66
N PHE A 81 13.06 -6.60 -27.73
CA PHE A 81 12.26 -7.80 -27.93
C PHE A 81 12.89 -8.81 -28.89
N THR A 82 13.85 -8.37 -29.71
CA THR A 82 14.32 -9.19 -30.84
C THR A 82 15.78 -9.61 -30.72
N LYS A 83 16.62 -8.85 -30.03
CA LYS A 83 18.06 -9.10 -30.04
C LYS A 83 18.70 -9.06 -28.66
N ASN A 84 18.45 -8.04 -27.87
CA ASN A 84 19.07 -7.83 -26.57
C ASN A 84 18.07 -7.26 -25.60
N LEU A 85 17.97 -7.82 -24.38
CA LEU A 85 17.26 -7.20 -23.29
C LEU A 85 17.99 -5.92 -22.87
N GLN A 86 17.44 -4.75 -23.21
CA GLN A 86 18.02 -3.44 -22.89
C GLN A 86 17.55 -2.92 -21.53
N VAL A 87 16.45 -3.46 -21.02
CA VAL A 87 15.89 -3.09 -19.71
C VAL A 87 15.79 -4.32 -18.81
N PRO A 88 15.93 -4.14 -17.49
CA PRO A 88 15.81 -5.23 -16.55
C PRO A 88 14.44 -5.92 -16.66
N HIS A 89 14.47 -7.25 -16.61
CA HIS A 89 13.28 -8.08 -16.46
C HIS A 89 13.57 -9.08 -15.35
N VAL A 90 12.84 -8.99 -14.26
CA VAL A 90 13.06 -9.80 -13.07
C VAL A 90 11.81 -10.62 -12.79
N GLU A 91 11.99 -11.93 -12.61
CA GLU A 91 10.92 -12.81 -12.17
C GLU A 91 10.59 -12.54 -10.68
N VAL A 92 9.32 -12.61 -10.33
CA VAL A 92 8.88 -12.34 -8.95
C VAL A 92 8.93 -13.60 -8.07
N ASN A 93 8.93 -14.80 -8.66
CA ASN A 93 9.06 -16.06 -7.92
C ASN A 93 10.38 -16.09 -7.14
N GLY A 94 10.32 -16.54 -5.90
CA GLY A 94 11.47 -16.53 -4.99
C GLY A 94 11.89 -15.17 -4.46
N LYS A 95 11.34 -14.05 -4.98
CA LYS A 95 11.56 -12.72 -4.43
C LYS A 95 10.78 -12.53 -3.13
N THR A 96 11.23 -11.61 -2.31
CA THR A 96 10.59 -11.33 -1.02
C THR A 96 9.68 -10.11 -1.12
N LEU A 97 8.41 -10.31 -0.80
CA LEU A 97 7.42 -9.24 -0.63
C LEU A 97 7.25 -8.93 0.86
N GLY A 98 7.59 -7.71 1.23
CA GLY A 98 7.32 -7.14 2.54
C GLY A 98 5.95 -6.47 2.57
N ILE A 99 5.10 -6.90 3.47
CA ILE A 99 3.75 -6.35 3.68
C ILE A 99 3.72 -5.55 4.98
N ILE A 100 3.37 -4.28 4.90
CA ILE A 100 3.17 -3.43 6.07
C ILE A 100 1.66 -3.27 6.30
N GLY A 101 1.11 -4.09 7.20
CA GLY A 101 -0.31 -4.15 7.52
C GLY A 101 -1.05 -5.36 6.93
N ALA A 102 -1.54 -6.25 7.80
CA ALA A 102 -2.26 -7.48 7.45
C ALA A 102 -3.79 -7.36 7.64
N GLY A 103 -4.37 -6.25 7.16
CA GLY A 103 -5.81 -6.06 7.04
C GLY A 103 -6.40 -6.82 5.84
N HIS A 104 -7.65 -6.55 5.47
CA HIS A 104 -8.31 -7.21 4.33
C HIS A 104 -7.50 -7.12 3.04
N ILE A 105 -6.99 -5.93 2.70
CA ILE A 105 -6.19 -5.70 1.49
C ILE A 105 -4.87 -6.48 1.57
N GLY A 106 -4.11 -6.31 2.66
CA GLY A 106 -2.82 -7.00 2.85
C GLY A 106 -2.95 -8.52 2.77
N LYS A 107 -4.00 -9.10 3.36
CA LYS A 107 -4.29 -10.54 3.26
C LYS A 107 -4.57 -10.99 1.83
N THR A 108 -5.31 -10.20 1.06
CA THR A 108 -5.57 -10.52 -0.36
C THR A 108 -4.27 -10.43 -1.18
N VAL A 109 -3.42 -9.41 -0.93
CA VAL A 109 -2.11 -9.31 -1.58
C VAL A 109 -1.22 -10.51 -1.24
N MET A 110 -1.14 -10.91 0.03
CA MET A 110 -0.39 -12.09 0.46
C MET A 110 -0.85 -13.36 -0.24
N LYS A 111 -2.17 -13.57 -0.35
CA LYS A 111 -2.76 -14.73 -1.05
C LYS A 111 -2.31 -14.80 -2.51
N ILE A 112 -2.32 -13.66 -3.22
CA ILE A 112 -1.91 -13.61 -4.64
C ILE A 112 -0.39 -13.76 -4.76
N ALA A 113 0.39 -13.08 -3.92
CA ALA A 113 1.85 -13.17 -3.92
C ALA A 113 2.35 -14.60 -3.63
N LYS A 114 1.66 -15.33 -2.76
CA LYS A 114 1.92 -16.75 -2.51
C LYS A 114 1.70 -17.61 -3.75
N ALA A 115 0.66 -17.32 -4.53
CA ALA A 115 0.40 -18.02 -5.81
C ALA A 115 1.41 -17.64 -6.91
N LEU A 116 2.19 -16.58 -6.72
CA LEU A 116 3.32 -16.19 -7.55
C LEU A 116 4.67 -16.71 -6.99
N ASP A 117 4.63 -17.64 -6.04
CA ASP A 117 5.80 -18.24 -5.38
C ASP A 117 6.75 -17.21 -4.74
N MET A 118 6.21 -16.08 -4.25
CA MET A 118 6.98 -15.10 -3.51
C MET A 118 7.16 -15.50 -2.04
N ASN A 119 8.31 -15.16 -1.45
CA ASN A 119 8.48 -15.19 0.00
C ASN A 119 7.75 -14.00 0.64
N ILE A 120 7.08 -14.21 1.79
CA ILE A 120 6.25 -13.19 2.39
C ILE A 120 6.73 -12.86 3.79
N LEU A 121 7.11 -11.60 4.02
CA LEU A 121 7.39 -11.01 5.32
C LEU A 121 6.32 -10.00 5.67
N VAL A 122 5.82 -10.03 6.89
CA VAL A 122 4.71 -9.17 7.31
C VAL A 122 5.06 -8.43 8.59
N TYR A 123 4.85 -7.13 8.58
CA TYR A 123 4.84 -6.31 9.79
C TYR A 123 3.41 -5.93 10.17
N THR A 124 3.06 -6.16 11.42
CA THR A 124 1.81 -5.70 12.03
C THR A 124 2.08 -5.06 13.38
N ARG A 125 1.28 -4.05 13.75
CA ARG A 125 1.39 -3.38 15.05
C ARG A 125 1.29 -4.37 16.23
N THR A 126 0.40 -5.33 16.12
CA THR A 126 0.28 -6.42 17.11
C THR A 126 1.01 -7.63 16.56
N PRO A 127 2.03 -8.15 17.25
CA PRO A 127 2.75 -9.34 16.80
C PRO A 127 1.82 -10.52 16.58
N ARG A 128 2.14 -11.36 15.59
CA ARG A 128 1.43 -12.60 15.28
C ARG A 128 2.43 -13.73 15.13
N ALA A 129 1.97 -14.95 15.32
CA ALA A 129 2.75 -16.13 14.99
C ALA A 129 2.81 -16.32 13.46
N ASP A 130 3.89 -16.94 13.00
CA ASP A 130 4.04 -17.34 11.61
C ASP A 130 2.93 -18.34 11.22
N GLU A 131 2.41 -18.22 10.02
CA GLU A 131 1.33 -19.07 9.52
C GLU A 131 1.49 -19.34 8.02
N ASP A 132 1.32 -20.56 7.60
CA ASP A 132 1.15 -20.95 6.19
C ASP A 132 2.21 -20.36 5.24
N GLY A 133 3.49 -20.37 5.67
CA GLY A 133 4.63 -19.83 4.90
C GLY A 133 4.74 -18.30 4.95
N ILE A 134 3.92 -17.63 5.74
CA ILE A 134 3.99 -16.18 6.00
C ILE A 134 4.74 -15.98 7.31
N ARG A 135 5.77 -15.12 7.29
CA ARG A 135 6.56 -14.80 8.47
C ARG A 135 6.21 -13.40 8.99
N TYR A 136 5.81 -13.35 10.26
CA TYR A 136 5.53 -12.09 10.96
C TYR A 136 6.78 -11.61 11.70
N VAL A 137 7.30 -10.47 11.29
CA VAL A 137 8.57 -9.91 11.78
C VAL A 137 8.44 -8.42 12.10
N ASP A 138 9.48 -7.83 12.70
CA ASP A 138 9.55 -6.39 12.93
C ASP A 138 9.70 -5.59 11.62
N LEU A 139 9.47 -4.27 11.70
CA LEU A 139 9.51 -3.39 10.54
C LEU A 139 10.90 -3.36 9.89
N GLU A 140 11.96 -3.32 10.70
CA GLU A 140 13.34 -3.26 10.22
C GLU A 140 13.68 -4.52 9.40
N THR A 141 13.28 -5.69 9.90
CA THR A 141 13.47 -6.97 9.19
C THR A 141 12.72 -6.99 7.86
N VAL A 142 11.47 -6.47 7.82
CA VAL A 142 10.73 -6.33 6.55
C VAL A 142 11.50 -5.46 5.58
N LEU A 143 11.92 -4.27 5.99
CA LEU A 143 12.58 -3.31 5.10
C LEU A 143 13.91 -3.84 4.56
N LYS A 144 14.74 -4.44 5.42
CA LYS A 144 16.06 -4.96 5.03
C LYS A 144 16.01 -6.14 4.07
N ASN A 145 15.00 -6.98 4.17
CA ASN A 145 15.00 -8.27 3.45
C ASN A 145 14.06 -8.31 2.25
N SER A 146 13.22 -7.29 2.05
CA SER A 146 12.25 -7.29 0.95
C SER A 146 12.83 -6.74 -0.35
N ASP A 147 12.42 -7.34 -1.46
CA ASP A 147 12.65 -6.85 -2.82
C ASP A 147 11.52 -5.90 -3.25
N TYR A 148 10.34 -6.11 -2.70
CA TYR A 148 9.17 -5.26 -2.86
C TYR A 148 8.57 -4.99 -1.47
N VAL A 149 8.30 -3.73 -1.15
CA VAL A 149 7.63 -3.33 0.10
C VAL A 149 6.28 -2.71 -0.27
N SER A 150 5.19 -3.25 0.28
CA SER A 150 3.84 -2.78 -0.02
C SER A 150 3.09 -2.35 1.25
N LEU A 151 2.58 -1.10 1.23
CA LEU A 151 1.93 -0.48 2.37
C LEU A 151 0.43 -0.71 2.34
N HIS A 152 -0.12 -1.34 3.40
CA HIS A 152 -1.54 -1.66 3.57
C HIS A 152 -2.05 -1.33 4.98
N CYS A 153 -1.32 -0.48 5.71
CA CYS A 153 -1.73 -0.01 7.02
C CYS A 153 -2.56 1.28 6.92
N PRO A 154 -3.42 1.58 7.91
CA PRO A 154 -4.11 2.86 7.98
C PRO A 154 -3.15 4.00 8.34
N LEU A 155 -3.50 5.21 7.93
CA LEU A 155 -2.83 6.42 8.40
C LEU A 155 -3.32 6.76 9.82
N THR A 156 -2.39 6.78 10.74
CA THR A 156 -2.59 7.17 12.14
C THR A 156 -1.43 8.07 12.58
N PRO A 157 -1.49 8.72 13.74
CA PRO A 157 -0.32 9.46 14.27
C PRO A 157 0.96 8.62 14.34
N GLN A 158 0.83 7.29 14.61
CA GLN A 158 1.96 6.37 14.72
C GLN A 158 2.51 5.87 13.38
N THR A 159 1.69 5.92 12.31
CA THR A 159 2.09 5.45 10.98
C THR A 159 2.39 6.60 10.02
N LYS A 160 2.08 7.85 10.41
CA LYS A 160 2.44 9.03 9.62
C LYS A 160 3.97 9.08 9.47
N HIS A 161 4.43 9.21 8.22
CA HIS A 161 5.83 9.24 7.85
C HIS A 161 6.64 8.05 8.42
N MET A 162 6.01 6.89 8.54
CA MET A 162 6.72 5.67 8.95
C MET A 162 7.77 5.24 7.92
N ILE A 163 7.60 5.63 6.67
CA ILE A 163 8.61 5.55 5.63
C ILE A 163 9.22 6.94 5.50
N ASN A 164 10.42 7.08 5.99
CA ASN A 164 11.19 8.32 6.07
C ASN A 164 12.66 8.04 5.69
N LYS A 165 13.55 9.02 5.81
CA LYS A 165 14.95 8.89 5.44
C LYS A 165 15.64 7.71 6.13
N GLU A 166 15.41 7.52 7.43
CA GLU A 166 16.02 6.45 8.22
C GLU A 166 15.53 5.08 7.77
N THR A 167 14.22 4.93 7.59
CA THR A 167 13.61 3.66 7.18
C THR A 167 13.86 3.33 5.71
N LEU A 168 13.92 4.33 4.83
CA LEU A 168 14.35 4.15 3.43
C LEU A 168 15.80 3.67 3.34
N ALA A 169 16.69 4.17 4.20
CA ALA A 169 18.08 3.73 4.24
C ALA A 169 18.26 2.26 4.65
N LEU A 170 17.24 1.63 5.26
CA LEU A 170 17.24 0.20 5.57
C LEU A 170 16.88 -0.68 4.38
N MET A 171 16.21 -0.13 3.38
CA MET A 171 15.74 -0.89 2.22
C MET A 171 16.93 -1.29 1.32
N LYS A 172 16.77 -2.40 0.60
CA LYS A 172 17.73 -2.78 -0.44
C LYS A 172 17.79 -1.66 -1.51
N PRO A 173 18.96 -1.33 -2.06
CA PRO A 173 19.06 -0.33 -3.13
C PRO A 173 18.23 -0.66 -4.38
N THR A 174 17.89 -1.92 -4.57
CA THR A 174 17.08 -2.43 -5.68
C THR A 174 15.61 -2.66 -5.32
N ALA A 175 15.22 -2.36 -4.08
CA ALA A 175 13.85 -2.60 -3.62
C ALA A 175 12.87 -1.59 -4.23
N PHE A 176 11.65 -2.05 -4.46
CA PHE A 176 10.55 -1.20 -4.88
C PHE A 176 9.60 -0.94 -3.69
N LEU A 177 9.15 0.30 -3.57
CA LEU A 177 8.14 0.71 -2.57
C LEU A 177 6.80 0.94 -3.28
N ILE A 178 5.77 0.24 -2.83
CA ILE A 178 4.41 0.33 -3.36
C ILE A 178 3.49 0.89 -2.27
N ASN A 179 2.79 1.98 -2.58
CA ASN A 179 1.83 2.58 -1.66
C ASN A 179 0.46 2.75 -2.33
N THR A 180 -0.47 1.88 -2.01
CA THR A 180 -1.88 1.96 -2.41
C THR A 180 -2.78 2.39 -1.24
N SER A 181 -2.18 2.85 -0.12
CA SER A 181 -2.90 3.27 1.09
C SER A 181 -3.07 4.78 1.16
N ARG A 182 -2.16 5.49 1.82
CA ARG A 182 -2.19 6.94 2.03
C ARG A 182 -0.81 7.55 1.78
N GLY A 183 -0.75 8.66 1.04
CA GLY A 183 0.52 9.37 0.75
C GLY A 183 1.29 9.70 2.02
N ALA A 184 0.63 10.23 3.05
CA ALA A 184 1.27 10.62 4.30
C ALA A 184 1.84 9.48 5.17
N LEU A 185 1.81 8.22 4.72
CA LEU A 185 2.62 7.14 5.30
C LEU A 185 4.10 7.31 4.94
N ILE A 186 4.38 8.03 3.86
CA ILE A 186 5.71 8.30 3.34
C ILE A 186 6.03 9.77 3.59
N ASP A 187 7.22 10.05 4.02
CA ASP A 187 7.82 11.39 3.99
C ASP A 187 8.34 11.62 2.57
N GLU A 188 7.50 12.20 1.70
CA GLU A 188 7.81 12.37 0.27
C GLU A 188 9.13 13.13 0.02
N PRO A 189 9.50 14.18 0.79
CA PRO A 189 10.80 14.81 0.66
C PRO A 189 12.02 13.90 0.91
N ALA A 190 11.80 12.74 1.57
CA ALA A 190 12.87 11.78 1.85
C ALA A 190 13.11 10.77 0.71
N LEU A 191 12.18 10.69 -0.27
CA LEU A 191 12.32 9.86 -1.47
C LEU A 191 13.32 10.48 -2.45
#